data_feb8581a43a5faca867d1b21bf286b05
#
_entry.id   feb8581a43a5faca867d1b21bf286b05
#
_cell.length_a   1.000
_cell.length_b   1.000
_cell.length_c   1.000
_cell.angle_alpha   90.00
_cell.angle_beta   90.00
_cell.angle_gamma   90.00
#
_symmetry.space_group_name_H-M   'P 1'
#
loop_
_entity.id
_entity.type
_entity.pdbx_description
1 polymer ?
#
loop_
_entity_poly.entity_id
_entity_poly.type
_entity_poly.pdbx_seq_one_letter_code
_entity_poly.pdbx_strand_id
1 'polypeptide(L)'
;MKKAYRILAILLCLSMLFALAACSAKQENTTEDQKPDETATETTDTAEPSGDAPASEEAPEEMTLSVAWWGGAARNERIEKTLDLYSELNPNVSFSTATNNFSDHYTAMATAAASSDLPDMWLVQTQLWLNQFVSSDQLLDLTPYIESGALDISKIPEAVLAGGRASDGKIYAIGASYNSPALQYNKSALDAAGITVENGMDLEAFAQKCAEIYEKTGLTTVINNPEMFIEYLLRADGKLLYDDGRLGADSPEDLLPYFELMERGRSEGWLIDYETWVSSGGDSAQQPIVTGKSWNCMWNGNQLSLLQAPCPEGVELDIVTWPTNDLAKSNYMQSAMGWGIGINTEHPDEAVALLNWWVNSIDAQKIMLGEMGVPLNTDAAAAVTPELDETTAKFFNYEVNVVVPQSSEANPTGGNGAAEVRALIDELEEGMYYGSISAEEAAERLFT
;
A
#
# COMPACT_ATOMS: atom_id res chain seq x y z
N MET A 1 -12.82 9.41 46.04
CA MET A 1 -12.82 8.73 44.73
C MET A 1 -11.65 7.74 44.52
N LYS A 2 -10.38 8.08 44.80
CA LYS A 2 -9.24 7.16 44.59
C LYS A 2 -9.24 5.85 45.41
N LYS A 3 -9.90 5.78 46.57
CA LYS A 3 -10.01 4.57 47.40
C LYS A 3 -11.08 3.58 46.87
N ALA A 4 -12.14 4.05 46.22
CA ALA A 4 -13.20 3.21 45.67
C ALA A 4 -12.72 2.44 44.41
N TYR A 5 -11.91 3.09 43.56
CA TYR A 5 -11.33 2.43 42.38
C TYR A 5 -10.30 1.33 42.72
N ARG A 6 -9.59 1.46 43.83
CA ARG A 6 -8.64 0.41 44.29
C ARG A 6 -9.37 -0.83 44.81
N ILE A 7 -10.52 -0.67 45.45
CA ILE A 7 -11.32 -1.81 45.95
C ILE A 7 -12.03 -2.51 44.78
N LEU A 8 -12.48 -1.75 43.76
CA LEU A 8 -13.10 -2.34 42.56
C LEU A 8 -12.08 -3.14 41.72
N ALA A 9 -10.85 -2.67 41.59
CA ALA A 9 -9.78 -3.35 40.88
C ALA A 9 -9.36 -4.67 41.58
N ILE A 10 -9.32 -4.69 42.92
CA ILE A 10 -8.99 -5.90 43.70
C ILE A 10 -10.12 -6.94 43.60
N LEU A 11 -11.39 -6.52 43.56
CA LEU A 11 -12.52 -7.43 43.39
C LEU A 11 -12.59 -8.02 41.97
N LEU A 12 -12.18 -7.28 40.93
CA LEU A 12 -12.09 -7.77 39.55
C LEU A 12 -10.95 -8.81 39.39
N CYS A 13 -9.80 -8.59 40.03
CA CYS A 13 -8.69 -9.56 40.00
C CYS A 13 -9.01 -10.86 40.75
N LEU A 14 -9.80 -10.81 41.84
CA LEU A 14 -10.22 -12.03 42.57
C LEU A 14 -11.27 -12.83 41.78
N SER A 15 -12.10 -12.22 40.96
CA SER A 15 -13.10 -12.94 40.15
C SER A 15 -12.47 -13.69 38.97
N MET A 16 -11.32 -13.23 38.45
CA MET A 16 -10.59 -13.94 37.38
C MET A 16 -9.80 -15.16 37.87
N LEU A 17 -9.46 -15.24 39.16
CA LEU A 17 -8.75 -16.38 39.75
C LEU A 17 -9.68 -17.58 40.05
N PHE A 18 -10.99 -17.42 40.10
CA PHE A 18 -11.95 -18.48 40.32
C PHE A 18 -12.46 -19.18 39.05
N ALA A 19 -12.16 -18.63 37.86
CA ALA A 19 -12.58 -19.22 36.57
C ALA A 19 -11.63 -20.29 36.03
N LEU A 20 -10.46 -20.49 36.63
CA LEU A 20 -9.42 -21.45 36.18
C LEU A 20 -9.44 -22.81 36.93
N ALA A 21 -10.40 -23.07 37.83
CA ALA A 21 -10.43 -24.28 38.67
C ALA A 21 -11.55 -25.27 38.34
N ALA A 22 -12.25 -25.16 37.21
CA ALA A 22 -13.41 -26.01 36.92
C ALA A 22 -13.36 -26.69 35.54
N CYS A 23 -12.26 -27.38 35.21
CA CYS A 23 -12.26 -28.39 34.15
C CYS A 23 -11.11 -29.38 34.40
N SER A 24 -11.30 -30.31 35.35
CA SER A 24 -10.51 -31.52 35.45
C SER A 24 -11.43 -32.60 36.05
N ALA A 25 -12.08 -33.37 35.20
CA ALA A 25 -12.77 -34.63 35.58
C ALA A 25 -12.49 -35.67 34.50
N LYS A 26 -11.65 -36.57 34.88
CA LYS A 26 -11.35 -37.96 34.49
C LYS A 26 -12.47 -38.71 33.78
N GLN A 27 -12.13 -39.43 32.73
CA GLN A 27 -12.84 -40.65 32.36
C GLN A 27 -11.82 -41.79 32.13
N GLU A 28 -12.05 -42.91 32.83
CA GLU A 28 -11.20 -44.07 32.92
C GLU A 28 -11.43 -45.04 31.76
N ASN A 29 -10.37 -45.81 31.49
CA ASN A 29 -10.22 -46.95 30.62
C ASN A 29 -11.27 -48.06 30.82
N THR A 30 -11.59 -48.74 29.70
CA THR A 30 -11.74 -50.19 29.71
C THR A 30 -11.12 -50.77 28.45
N THR A 31 -10.09 -51.57 28.69
CA THR A 31 -9.45 -52.53 27.81
C THR A 31 -10.30 -53.79 27.68
N GLU A 32 -10.40 -54.34 26.48
CA GLU A 32 -10.57 -55.79 26.32
C GLU A 32 -9.76 -56.29 25.11
N ASP A 33 -8.86 -57.18 25.42
CA ASP A 33 -8.02 -58.00 24.56
C ASP A 33 -8.86 -59.03 23.77
N GLN A 34 -8.46 -59.27 22.51
CA GLN A 34 -8.44 -60.64 21.95
C GLN A 34 -7.60 -60.70 20.67
N LYS A 35 -6.57 -61.51 20.68
CA LYS A 35 -5.79 -62.06 19.59
C LYS A 35 -5.80 -63.60 19.81
N PRO A 36 -5.36 -64.47 18.91
CA PRO A 36 -5.33 -64.53 17.45
C PRO A 36 -5.95 -65.83 16.90
N ASP A 37 -6.06 -65.97 15.56
CA ASP A 37 -5.82 -67.33 15.00
C ASP A 37 -5.26 -67.25 13.56
N GLU A 38 -4.19 -67.98 13.35
CA GLU A 38 -3.50 -68.23 12.08
C GLU A 38 -4.22 -69.29 11.27
N THR A 39 -4.25 -69.12 9.94
CA THR A 39 -4.07 -70.29 9.05
C THR A 39 -3.53 -69.86 7.67
N ALA A 40 -2.34 -70.31 7.35
CA ALA A 40 -1.71 -70.23 6.03
C ALA A 40 -2.35 -71.26 5.07
N THR A 41 -2.44 -70.88 3.81
CA THR A 41 -2.38 -71.89 2.71
C THR A 41 -1.75 -71.22 1.48
N GLU A 42 -0.58 -71.72 1.07
CA GLU A 42 0.04 -71.52 -0.20
C GLU A 42 -0.73 -72.17 -1.33
N THR A 43 -0.77 -71.55 -2.50
CA THR A 43 -0.59 -72.27 -3.82
C THR A 43 -0.23 -71.28 -4.94
N THR A 44 0.99 -71.45 -5.39
CA THR A 44 1.59 -71.37 -6.72
C THR A 44 0.90 -70.74 -7.92
N ASP A 45 1.62 -69.72 -8.45
CA ASP A 45 2.17 -69.59 -9.78
C ASP A 45 1.29 -69.78 -11.04
N THR A 46 1.09 -68.69 -11.80
CA THR A 46 1.27 -68.68 -13.27
C THR A 46 1.36 -67.21 -13.76
N ALA A 47 2.51 -66.86 -14.39
CA ALA A 47 2.75 -65.62 -15.06
C ALA A 47 2.18 -65.63 -16.48
N GLU A 48 1.48 -64.55 -16.88
CA GLU A 48 1.45 -64.07 -18.30
C GLU A 48 1.27 -62.54 -18.33
N PRO A 49 1.73 -61.83 -19.39
CA PRO A 49 2.10 -60.43 -19.34
C PRO A 49 0.92 -59.52 -19.58
N SER A 50 0.67 -58.64 -18.66
CA SER A 50 -0.29 -57.56 -18.86
C SER A 50 0.34 -56.39 -19.58
N GLY A 51 -0.36 -55.94 -20.61
CA GLY A 51 -0.11 -54.73 -21.33
C GLY A 51 -0.07 -53.48 -20.46
N ASP A 52 0.69 -52.51 -20.89
CA ASP A 52 0.72 -51.17 -20.40
C ASP A 52 -0.70 -50.59 -20.29
N ALA A 53 -1.20 -50.47 -19.08
CA ALA A 53 -2.28 -49.59 -18.79
C ALA A 53 -1.68 -48.16 -18.69
N PRO A 54 -2.32 -47.16 -19.29
CA PRO A 54 -1.86 -45.78 -19.08
C PRO A 54 -1.93 -45.49 -17.58
N ALA A 55 -0.87 -44.86 -17.05
CA ALA A 55 -0.84 -44.36 -15.70
C ALA A 55 -2.12 -43.54 -15.49
N SER A 56 -2.91 -43.90 -14.52
CA SER A 56 -4.01 -43.05 -14.04
C SER A 56 -3.35 -41.77 -13.57
N GLU A 57 -3.63 -40.65 -14.22
CA GLU A 57 -3.40 -39.34 -13.62
C GLU A 57 -4.17 -39.37 -12.29
N GLU A 58 -3.46 -39.40 -11.19
CA GLU A 58 -4.06 -39.18 -9.87
C GLU A 58 -4.74 -37.82 -9.94
N ALA A 59 -6.01 -37.77 -9.56
CA ALA A 59 -6.71 -36.48 -9.45
C ALA A 59 -5.89 -35.59 -8.50
N PRO A 60 -5.74 -34.30 -8.81
CA PRO A 60 -5.01 -33.38 -7.94
C PRO A 60 -5.57 -33.44 -6.53
N GLU A 61 -4.69 -33.44 -5.54
CA GLU A 61 -5.05 -33.47 -4.13
C GLU A 61 -5.89 -32.25 -3.77
N GLU A 62 -7.02 -32.45 -3.05
CA GLU A 62 -7.81 -31.33 -2.57
C GLU A 62 -7.05 -30.58 -1.49
N MET A 63 -6.98 -29.26 -1.59
CA MET A 63 -6.29 -28.39 -0.63
C MET A 63 -7.12 -27.18 -0.27
N THR A 64 -6.81 -26.60 0.88
CA THR A 64 -7.39 -25.32 1.33
C THR A 64 -6.27 -24.34 1.62
N LEU A 65 -6.22 -23.25 0.86
CA LEU A 65 -5.29 -22.15 1.13
C LEU A 65 -5.96 -21.11 2.02
N SER A 66 -5.23 -20.65 3.01
CA SER A 66 -5.66 -19.57 3.90
C SER A 66 -5.21 -18.22 3.34
N VAL A 67 -6.15 -17.27 3.23
CA VAL A 67 -5.88 -15.93 2.69
C VAL A 67 -6.40 -14.86 3.65
N ALA A 68 -5.54 -13.88 3.99
CA ALA A 68 -5.92 -12.80 4.90
C ALA A 68 -5.60 -11.41 4.35
N TRP A 69 -6.52 -10.46 4.59
CA TRP A 69 -6.34 -9.06 4.16
C TRP A 69 -7.06 -8.07 5.07
N TRP A 70 -6.76 -6.78 4.86
CA TRP A 70 -7.54 -5.70 5.47
C TRP A 70 -8.34 -4.95 4.41
N GLY A 71 -9.51 -4.45 4.80
CA GLY A 71 -10.30 -3.60 3.91
C GLY A 71 -11.73 -3.39 4.36
N GLY A 72 -12.42 -2.56 3.60
CA GLY A 72 -13.85 -2.34 3.74
C GLY A 72 -14.67 -3.33 2.91
N ALA A 73 -16.00 -3.19 2.95
CA ALA A 73 -16.94 -4.11 2.31
C ALA A 73 -16.69 -4.30 0.80
N ALA A 74 -16.37 -3.22 0.08
CA ALA A 74 -16.11 -3.29 -1.37
C ALA A 74 -14.86 -4.13 -1.69
N ARG A 75 -13.79 -3.94 -0.93
CA ARG A 75 -12.57 -4.75 -1.09
C ARG A 75 -12.83 -6.22 -0.77
N ASN A 76 -13.51 -6.49 0.34
CA ASN A 76 -13.83 -7.86 0.74
C ASN A 76 -14.61 -8.58 -0.36
N GLU A 77 -15.70 -7.97 -0.86
CA GLU A 77 -16.51 -8.54 -1.94
C GLU A 77 -15.69 -8.84 -3.21
N ARG A 78 -14.77 -7.93 -3.60
CA ARG A 78 -13.94 -8.12 -4.79
C ARG A 78 -12.89 -9.21 -4.61
N ILE A 79 -12.22 -9.25 -3.46
CA ILE A 79 -11.23 -10.29 -3.17
C ILE A 79 -11.90 -11.66 -3.12
N GLU A 80 -13.02 -11.79 -2.42
CA GLU A 80 -13.79 -13.04 -2.35
C GLU A 80 -14.18 -13.53 -3.75
N LYS A 81 -14.75 -12.67 -4.61
CA LYS A 81 -15.07 -13.02 -6.00
C LYS A 81 -13.85 -13.42 -6.83
N THR A 82 -12.70 -12.81 -6.56
CA THR A 82 -11.46 -13.18 -7.25
C THR A 82 -10.98 -14.57 -6.82
N LEU A 83 -11.07 -14.89 -5.55
CA LEU A 83 -10.76 -16.22 -5.02
C LEU A 83 -11.76 -17.28 -5.53
N ASP A 84 -13.05 -16.95 -5.60
CA ASP A 84 -14.07 -17.82 -6.19
C ASP A 84 -13.73 -18.17 -7.64
N LEU A 85 -13.34 -17.17 -8.46
CA LEU A 85 -12.88 -17.40 -9.84
C LEU A 85 -11.66 -18.33 -9.89
N TYR A 86 -10.70 -18.17 -8.97
CA TYR A 86 -9.56 -19.08 -8.91
C TYR A 86 -9.97 -20.52 -8.60
N SER A 87 -10.90 -20.73 -7.65
CA SER A 87 -11.44 -22.06 -7.35
C SER A 87 -12.22 -22.67 -8.51
N GLU A 88 -12.96 -21.86 -9.29
CA GLU A 88 -13.63 -22.33 -10.52
C GLU A 88 -12.61 -22.85 -11.56
N LEU A 89 -11.46 -22.19 -11.68
CA LEU A 89 -10.38 -22.57 -12.58
C LEU A 89 -9.53 -23.72 -12.04
N ASN A 90 -9.47 -23.89 -10.71
CA ASN A 90 -8.69 -24.90 -9.99
C ASN A 90 -9.59 -25.62 -8.97
N PRO A 91 -10.43 -26.56 -9.42
CA PRO A 91 -11.48 -27.17 -8.57
C PRO A 91 -10.98 -27.92 -7.34
N ASN A 92 -9.70 -28.27 -7.30
CA ASN A 92 -9.03 -28.89 -6.16
C ASN A 92 -8.58 -27.87 -5.09
N VAL A 93 -8.70 -26.55 -5.35
CA VAL A 93 -8.29 -25.50 -4.41
C VAL A 93 -9.52 -24.81 -3.83
N SER A 94 -9.61 -24.79 -2.53
CA SER A 94 -10.59 -24.03 -1.75
C SER A 94 -9.89 -22.98 -0.87
N PHE A 95 -10.64 -22.02 -0.33
CA PHE A 95 -10.06 -20.94 0.48
C PHE A 95 -10.68 -20.85 1.87
N SER A 96 -9.82 -20.61 2.87
CA SER A 96 -10.20 -20.11 4.20
C SER A 96 -9.79 -18.65 4.29
N THR A 97 -10.74 -17.74 4.51
CA THR A 97 -10.50 -16.30 4.44
C THR A 97 -10.62 -15.62 5.79
N ALA A 98 -9.77 -14.62 6.04
CA ALA A 98 -9.84 -13.75 7.22
C ALA A 98 -9.70 -12.29 6.81
N THR A 99 -10.62 -11.44 7.27
CA THR A 99 -10.60 -10.01 6.96
C THR A 99 -10.75 -9.17 8.22
N ASN A 100 -10.02 -8.06 8.29
CA ASN A 100 -10.00 -7.14 9.43
C ASN A 100 -9.95 -5.69 8.93
N ASN A 101 -10.10 -4.72 9.84
CA ASN A 101 -9.62 -3.37 9.58
C ASN A 101 -8.08 -3.32 9.62
N PHE A 102 -7.48 -2.21 9.18
CA PHE A 102 -6.03 -2.08 9.06
C PHE A 102 -5.27 -2.37 10.37
N SER A 103 -5.69 -1.76 11.49
CA SER A 103 -4.99 -1.91 12.78
C SER A 103 -5.13 -3.30 13.36
N ASP A 104 -6.32 -3.91 13.25
CA ASP A 104 -6.59 -5.26 13.74
C ASP A 104 -5.88 -6.32 12.88
N HIS A 105 -5.72 -6.07 11.58
CA HIS A 105 -4.99 -6.98 10.69
C HIS A 105 -3.53 -7.11 11.11
N TYR A 106 -2.84 -5.99 11.41
CA TYR A 106 -1.48 -6.06 11.93
C TYR A 106 -1.40 -6.90 13.21
N THR A 107 -2.30 -6.66 14.16
CA THR A 107 -2.34 -7.39 15.43
C THR A 107 -2.61 -8.88 15.22
N ALA A 108 -3.53 -9.23 14.30
CA ALA A 108 -3.82 -10.61 13.95
C ALA A 108 -2.59 -11.31 13.33
N MET A 109 -1.92 -10.68 12.36
CA MET A 109 -0.73 -11.24 11.71
C MET A 109 0.45 -11.37 12.67
N ALA A 110 0.67 -10.38 13.56
CA ALA A 110 1.71 -10.48 14.59
C ALA A 110 1.43 -11.63 15.59
N THR A 111 0.15 -11.88 15.91
CA THR A 111 -0.24 -12.99 16.78
C THR A 111 -0.08 -14.34 16.07
N ALA A 112 -0.50 -14.43 14.82
CA ALA A 112 -0.35 -15.62 13.99
C ALA A 112 1.14 -15.98 13.78
N ALA A 113 1.99 -14.96 13.51
CA ALA A 113 3.43 -15.13 13.42
C ALA A 113 4.04 -15.72 14.70
N ALA A 114 3.62 -15.23 15.86
CA ALA A 114 4.12 -15.71 17.16
C ALA A 114 3.73 -17.17 17.47
N SER A 115 2.64 -17.66 16.85
CA SER A 115 2.17 -19.05 16.97
C SER A 115 2.55 -19.94 15.79
N SER A 116 3.30 -19.43 14.80
CA SER A 116 3.63 -20.10 13.53
C SER A 116 2.36 -20.57 12.78
N ASP A 117 1.37 -19.69 12.72
CA ASP A 117 0.05 -19.94 12.12
C ASP A 117 -0.33 -18.78 11.17
N LEU A 118 0.66 -18.23 10.45
CA LEU A 118 0.42 -17.21 9.42
C LEU A 118 -0.38 -17.82 8.27
N PRO A 119 -1.31 -17.06 7.67
CA PRO A 119 -1.99 -17.48 6.45
C PRO A 119 -1.00 -17.77 5.32
N ASP A 120 -1.39 -18.69 4.40
CA ASP A 120 -0.59 -19.05 3.24
C ASP A 120 -0.30 -17.81 2.38
N MET A 121 -1.32 -16.97 2.11
CA MET A 121 -1.14 -15.69 1.45
C MET A 121 -1.82 -14.58 2.25
N TRP A 122 -1.14 -13.48 2.51
CA TRP A 122 -1.71 -12.38 3.26
C TRP A 122 -1.21 -11.02 2.83
N LEU A 123 -2.02 -9.99 3.07
CA LEU A 123 -1.72 -8.63 2.66
C LEU A 123 -0.79 -7.96 3.69
N VAL A 124 0.40 -7.56 3.23
CA VAL A 124 1.45 -6.90 4.02
C VAL A 124 1.46 -5.40 3.69
N GLN A 125 1.49 -4.55 4.70
CA GLN A 125 1.83 -3.15 4.49
C GLN A 125 3.35 -3.05 4.32
N THR A 126 3.78 -2.85 3.09
CA THR A 126 5.19 -3.04 2.69
C THR A 126 6.13 -1.99 3.29
N GLN A 127 5.67 -0.76 3.47
CA GLN A 127 6.48 0.33 4.01
C GLN A 127 6.67 0.27 5.53
N LEU A 128 5.70 -0.32 6.27
CA LEU A 128 5.73 -0.32 7.74
C LEU A 128 6.08 -1.68 8.33
N TRP A 129 5.63 -2.79 7.71
CA TRP A 129 5.69 -4.11 8.34
C TRP A 129 6.66 -5.08 7.69
N LEU A 130 6.96 -4.92 6.39
CA LEU A 130 7.75 -5.88 5.62
C LEU A 130 9.06 -6.26 6.33
N ASN A 131 9.91 -5.28 6.62
CA ASN A 131 11.21 -5.53 7.23
C ASN A 131 11.10 -6.15 8.64
N GLN A 132 10.03 -5.85 9.38
CA GLN A 132 9.80 -6.46 10.69
C GLN A 132 9.49 -7.96 10.56
N PHE A 133 8.59 -8.34 9.65
CA PHE A 133 8.25 -9.75 9.44
C PHE A 133 9.39 -10.53 8.78
N VAL A 134 10.15 -9.92 7.87
CA VAL A 134 11.33 -10.52 7.25
C VAL A 134 12.43 -10.75 8.28
N SER A 135 12.76 -9.76 9.13
CA SER A 135 13.78 -9.90 10.16
C SER A 135 13.46 -10.94 11.24
N SER A 136 12.20 -11.35 11.32
CA SER A 136 11.70 -12.40 12.22
C SER A 136 11.44 -13.73 11.53
N ASP A 137 11.94 -13.90 10.29
CA ASP A 137 11.79 -15.11 9.47
C ASP A 137 10.30 -15.55 9.31
N GLN A 138 9.40 -14.60 9.02
CA GLN A 138 7.96 -14.87 8.97
C GLN A 138 7.38 -14.89 7.54
N LEU A 139 8.17 -14.46 6.53
CA LEU A 139 7.75 -14.41 5.13
C LEU A 139 8.63 -15.33 4.28
N LEU A 140 8.01 -15.94 3.28
CA LEU A 140 8.70 -16.75 2.28
C LEU A 140 9.51 -15.85 1.34
N ASP A 141 10.77 -16.21 1.07
CA ASP A 141 11.60 -15.58 0.03
C ASP A 141 11.05 -15.93 -1.36
N LEU A 142 10.55 -14.94 -2.08
CA LEU A 142 9.97 -15.11 -3.42
C LEU A 142 11.03 -15.07 -4.53
N THR A 143 12.27 -14.67 -4.21
CA THR A 143 13.34 -14.52 -5.20
C THR A 143 13.61 -15.80 -6.02
N PRO A 144 13.68 -17.00 -5.41
CA PRO A 144 13.88 -18.24 -6.16
C PRO A 144 12.73 -18.57 -7.13
N TYR A 145 11.50 -18.21 -6.79
CA TYR A 145 10.32 -18.40 -7.64
C TYR A 145 10.30 -17.43 -8.83
N ILE A 146 10.81 -16.22 -8.64
CA ILE A 146 11.04 -15.26 -9.73
C ILE A 146 12.14 -15.76 -10.66
N GLU A 147 13.27 -16.21 -10.12
CA GLU A 147 14.40 -16.72 -10.89
C GLU A 147 14.05 -17.97 -11.69
N SER A 148 13.20 -18.84 -11.17
CA SER A 148 12.71 -20.03 -11.88
C SER A 148 11.62 -19.73 -12.91
N GLY A 149 10.99 -18.55 -12.85
CA GLY A 149 9.84 -18.18 -13.67
C GLY A 149 8.49 -18.71 -13.16
N ALA A 150 8.45 -19.36 -11.99
CA ALA A 150 7.19 -19.77 -11.35
C ALA A 150 6.35 -18.54 -10.91
N LEU A 151 7.02 -17.43 -10.60
CA LEU A 151 6.42 -16.13 -10.39
C LEU A 151 6.87 -15.20 -11.52
N ASP A 152 6.00 -14.95 -12.50
CA ASP A 152 6.30 -14.11 -13.66
C ASP A 152 6.10 -12.62 -13.32
N ILE A 153 7.19 -11.88 -13.30
CA ILE A 153 7.23 -10.43 -13.09
C ILE A 153 7.56 -9.65 -14.36
N SER A 154 7.60 -10.30 -15.53
CA SER A 154 8.06 -9.69 -16.79
C SER A 154 7.25 -8.49 -17.26
N LYS A 155 6.02 -8.34 -16.76
CA LYS A 155 5.09 -7.24 -17.05
C LYS A 155 4.94 -6.25 -15.89
N ILE A 156 5.76 -6.38 -14.85
CA ILE A 156 5.76 -5.51 -13.67
C ILE A 156 6.94 -4.55 -13.79
N PRO A 157 6.73 -3.23 -13.71
CA PRO A 157 7.83 -2.26 -13.71
C PRO A 157 8.79 -2.50 -12.52
N GLU A 158 10.11 -2.52 -12.78
CA GLU A 158 11.12 -2.76 -11.74
C GLU A 158 11.00 -1.80 -10.55
N ALA A 159 10.69 -0.52 -10.82
CA ALA A 159 10.51 0.49 -9.79
C ALA A 159 9.41 0.14 -8.76
N VAL A 160 8.41 -0.68 -9.14
CA VAL A 160 7.33 -1.09 -8.23
C VAL A 160 7.74 -2.29 -7.37
N LEU A 161 8.62 -3.15 -7.89
CA LEU A 161 9.13 -4.33 -7.16
C LEU A 161 9.93 -3.94 -5.92
N ALA A 162 10.54 -2.75 -5.92
CA ALA A 162 11.26 -2.21 -4.76
C ALA A 162 10.41 -2.21 -3.49
N GLY A 163 9.09 -1.98 -3.59
CA GLY A 163 8.17 -2.00 -2.44
C GLY A 163 8.07 -3.35 -1.73
N GLY A 164 8.34 -4.46 -2.41
CA GLY A 164 8.35 -5.81 -1.86
C GLY A 164 9.74 -6.33 -1.48
N ARG A 165 10.77 -5.52 -1.71
CA ARG A 165 12.18 -5.85 -1.42
C ARG A 165 12.53 -5.46 0.01
N ALA A 166 13.07 -6.41 0.76
CA ALA A 166 13.55 -6.16 2.11
C ALA A 166 15.00 -5.67 2.13
N SER A 167 15.49 -5.30 3.30
CA SER A 167 16.84 -4.77 3.50
C SER A 167 17.98 -5.74 3.13
N ASP A 168 17.69 -7.04 3.05
CA ASP A 168 18.64 -8.07 2.57
C ASP A 168 18.73 -8.15 1.03
N GLY A 169 17.95 -7.34 0.31
CA GLY A 169 17.90 -7.27 -1.14
C GLY A 169 16.98 -8.28 -1.82
N LYS A 170 16.32 -9.17 -1.07
CA LYS A 170 15.41 -10.18 -1.59
C LYS A 170 13.97 -9.68 -1.62
N ILE A 171 13.13 -10.34 -2.42
CA ILE A 171 11.71 -10.01 -2.56
C ILE A 171 10.88 -10.95 -1.70
N TYR A 172 10.04 -10.40 -0.81
CA TYR A 172 9.18 -11.13 0.11
C TYR A 172 7.68 -10.80 -0.06
N ALA A 173 7.37 -9.79 -0.85
CA ALA A 173 6.00 -9.48 -1.23
C ALA A 173 5.94 -8.98 -2.66
N ILE A 174 4.83 -9.26 -3.35
CA ILE A 174 4.52 -8.61 -4.63
C ILE A 174 3.43 -7.58 -4.38
N GLY A 175 3.65 -6.35 -4.80
CA GLY A 175 2.67 -5.28 -4.65
C GLY A 175 1.29 -5.69 -5.15
N ALA A 176 0.26 -5.31 -4.44
CA ALA A 176 -1.11 -5.52 -4.88
C ALA A 176 -1.52 -4.49 -5.94
N SER A 177 -0.91 -3.32 -5.90
CA SER A 177 -1.14 -2.19 -6.78
C SER A 177 -0.06 -1.15 -6.59
N TYR A 178 -0.03 -0.12 -7.43
CA TYR A 178 0.83 1.04 -7.22
C TYR A 178 0.06 2.36 -7.37
N ASN A 179 0.64 3.41 -6.85
CA ASN A 179 0.26 4.80 -7.06
C ASN A 179 1.51 5.70 -6.99
N SER A 180 1.33 6.97 -7.28
CA SER A 180 2.40 7.97 -7.27
C SER A 180 1.95 9.29 -6.66
N PRO A 181 2.88 10.19 -6.27
CA PRO A 181 2.54 11.57 -5.97
C PRO A 181 1.87 12.25 -7.16
N ALA A 182 0.82 13.02 -6.90
CA ALA A 182 0.08 13.70 -7.94
C ALA A 182 -0.55 15.01 -7.45
N LEU A 183 -0.67 15.98 -8.35
CA LEU A 183 -1.39 17.22 -8.13
C LEU A 183 -2.77 17.10 -8.75
N GLN A 184 -3.79 16.97 -7.91
CA GLN A 184 -5.18 17.07 -8.31
C GLN A 184 -5.54 18.55 -8.48
N TYR A 185 -6.29 18.91 -9.52
CA TYR A 185 -6.68 20.30 -9.75
C TYR A 185 -8.14 20.44 -10.19
N ASN A 186 -8.73 21.57 -9.89
CA ASN A 186 -10.10 21.92 -10.31
C ASN A 186 -10.10 22.34 -11.78
N LYS A 187 -10.27 21.33 -12.65
CA LYS A 187 -10.29 21.51 -14.11
C LYS A 187 -11.37 22.50 -14.53
N SER A 188 -12.58 22.37 -13.98
CA SER A 188 -13.70 23.25 -14.34
C SER A 188 -13.39 24.72 -14.05
N ALA A 189 -12.75 25.03 -12.92
CA ALA A 189 -12.39 26.41 -12.56
C ALA A 189 -11.27 26.95 -13.46
N LEU A 190 -10.26 26.14 -13.77
CA LEU A 190 -9.14 26.54 -14.64
C LEU A 190 -9.60 26.73 -16.09
N ASP A 191 -10.41 25.83 -16.63
CA ASP A 191 -11.00 25.93 -17.97
C ASP A 191 -11.83 27.23 -18.10
N ALA A 192 -12.65 27.55 -17.09
CA ALA A 192 -13.44 28.77 -17.07
C ALA A 192 -12.58 30.05 -17.06
N ALA A 193 -11.38 29.98 -16.49
CA ALA A 193 -10.40 31.07 -16.44
C ALA A 193 -9.47 31.09 -17.67
N GLY A 194 -9.54 30.10 -18.56
CA GLY A 194 -8.65 29.95 -19.71
C GLY A 194 -7.21 29.63 -19.29
N ILE A 195 -7.04 28.83 -18.24
CA ILE A 195 -5.75 28.44 -17.69
C ILE A 195 -5.53 26.94 -17.90
N THR A 196 -4.33 26.56 -18.30
CA THR A 196 -3.89 25.16 -18.37
C THR A 196 -2.74 24.91 -17.42
N VAL A 197 -2.72 23.72 -16.81
CA VAL A 197 -1.60 23.15 -16.06
C VAL A 197 -1.12 21.90 -16.78
N GLU A 198 0.17 21.61 -16.70
CA GLU A 198 0.81 20.55 -17.48
C GLU A 198 1.68 19.66 -16.60
N ASN A 199 1.94 18.44 -17.05
CA ASN A 199 2.92 17.56 -16.42
C ASN A 199 4.33 18.13 -16.58
N GLY A 200 5.17 17.96 -15.54
CA GLY A 200 6.58 18.35 -15.59
C GLY A 200 6.83 19.86 -15.49
N MET A 201 5.91 20.63 -14.92
CA MET A 201 6.22 22.03 -14.56
C MET A 201 7.41 22.06 -13.59
N ASP A 202 8.38 22.96 -13.84
CA ASP A 202 9.39 23.26 -12.84
C ASP A 202 8.82 24.17 -11.73
N LEU A 203 9.57 24.38 -10.65
CA LEU A 203 9.11 25.16 -9.50
C LEU A 203 8.79 26.63 -9.86
N GLU A 204 9.55 27.23 -10.77
CA GLU A 204 9.32 28.61 -11.18
C GLU A 204 8.04 28.74 -12.03
N ALA A 205 7.85 27.84 -13.00
CA ALA A 205 6.61 27.76 -13.79
C ALA A 205 5.38 27.48 -12.90
N PHE A 206 5.52 26.61 -11.90
CA PHE A 206 4.47 26.33 -10.95
C PHE A 206 4.10 27.56 -10.11
N ALA A 207 5.09 28.25 -9.53
CA ALA A 207 4.84 29.46 -8.73
C ALA A 207 4.18 30.58 -9.57
N GLN A 208 4.65 30.78 -10.81
CA GLN A 208 4.00 31.73 -11.74
C GLN A 208 2.56 31.32 -12.04
N LYS A 209 2.30 30.04 -12.20
CA LYS A 209 0.95 29.51 -12.44
C LYS A 209 0.05 29.70 -11.23
N CYS A 210 0.54 29.50 -10.00
CA CYS A 210 -0.19 29.77 -8.76
C CYS A 210 -0.61 31.25 -8.67
N ALA A 211 0.30 32.16 -8.97
CA ALA A 211 0.01 33.59 -8.98
C ALA A 211 -1.02 33.99 -10.07
N GLU A 212 -0.89 33.42 -11.28
CA GLU A 212 -1.85 33.63 -12.39
C GLU A 212 -3.26 33.15 -12.00
N ILE A 213 -3.36 31.95 -11.41
CA ILE A 213 -4.64 31.36 -10.97
C ILE A 213 -5.27 32.23 -9.89
N TYR A 214 -4.49 32.63 -8.88
CA TYR A 214 -4.99 33.46 -7.79
C TYR A 214 -5.48 34.82 -8.31
N GLU A 215 -4.72 35.49 -9.19
CA GLU A 215 -5.11 36.77 -9.80
C GLU A 215 -6.45 36.66 -10.57
N LYS A 216 -6.63 35.59 -11.36
CA LYS A 216 -7.80 35.44 -12.23
C LYS A 216 -9.03 34.87 -11.53
N THR A 217 -8.85 34.04 -10.52
CA THR A 217 -9.95 33.24 -9.92
C THR A 217 -10.17 33.52 -8.43
N GLY A 218 -9.16 34.03 -7.73
CA GLY A 218 -9.15 34.14 -6.25
C GLY A 218 -8.94 32.80 -5.54
N LEU A 219 -8.74 31.68 -6.27
CA LEU A 219 -8.47 30.39 -5.66
C LEU A 219 -7.02 30.32 -5.19
N THR A 220 -6.85 29.91 -3.93
CA THR A 220 -5.52 29.74 -3.33
C THR A 220 -4.89 28.43 -3.72
N THR A 221 -3.58 28.33 -3.48
CA THR A 221 -2.81 27.08 -3.67
C THR A 221 -2.61 26.37 -2.33
N VAL A 222 -2.81 25.07 -2.34
CA VAL A 222 -2.42 24.17 -1.24
C VAL A 222 -1.08 23.55 -1.58
N ILE A 223 -0.10 23.68 -0.68
CA ILE A 223 1.17 22.94 -0.71
C ILE A 223 1.12 22.06 0.53
N ASN A 224 0.85 20.80 0.35
CA ASN A 224 0.66 19.83 1.45
C ASN A 224 1.57 18.62 1.27
N ASN A 225 1.58 17.71 2.26
CA ASN A 225 2.53 16.61 2.36
C ASN A 225 4.00 17.06 2.33
N PRO A 226 4.41 17.93 3.27
CA PRO A 226 5.72 18.61 3.22
C PRO A 226 6.88 17.61 3.18
N GLU A 227 6.86 16.53 3.99
CA GLU A 227 7.89 15.49 3.98
C GLU A 227 8.05 14.86 2.58
N MET A 228 6.93 14.45 1.98
CA MET A 228 6.95 13.84 0.63
C MET A 228 7.37 14.84 -0.45
N PHE A 229 6.99 16.11 -0.32
CA PHE A 229 7.34 17.09 -1.33
C PHE A 229 8.81 17.52 -1.23
N ILE A 230 9.36 17.67 -0.03
CA ILE A 230 10.81 17.88 0.17
C ILE A 230 11.59 16.68 -0.43
N GLU A 231 11.16 15.45 -0.15
CA GLU A 231 11.74 14.25 -0.75
C GLU A 231 11.68 14.32 -2.29
N TYR A 232 10.52 14.65 -2.84
CA TYR A 232 10.30 14.75 -4.28
C TYR A 232 11.24 15.78 -4.95
N LEU A 233 11.52 16.90 -4.28
CA LEU A 233 12.45 17.92 -4.76
C LEU A 233 13.91 17.47 -4.66
N LEU A 234 14.31 16.85 -3.55
CA LEU A 234 15.66 16.30 -3.38
C LEU A 234 16.00 15.26 -4.44
N ARG A 235 15.02 14.46 -4.85
CA ARG A 235 15.20 13.43 -5.89
C ARG A 235 15.58 14.01 -7.25
N ALA A 236 15.17 15.22 -7.59
CA ALA A 236 15.58 15.89 -8.83
C ALA A 236 17.10 15.97 -8.94
N ASP A 237 17.80 16.14 -7.82
CA ASP A 237 19.27 16.21 -7.73
C ASP A 237 19.91 14.84 -7.41
N GLY A 238 19.11 13.78 -7.38
CA GLY A 238 19.58 12.41 -7.09
C GLY A 238 19.85 12.17 -5.61
N LYS A 239 19.23 12.96 -4.72
CA LYS A 239 19.34 12.84 -3.26
C LYS A 239 18.09 12.21 -2.70
N LEU A 240 18.22 11.61 -1.51
CA LEU A 240 17.11 11.02 -0.75
C LEU A 240 16.80 11.91 0.45
N LEU A 241 15.57 11.88 0.95
CA LEU A 241 15.28 12.54 2.23
C LEU A 241 15.97 11.81 3.39
N TYR A 242 15.94 10.47 3.35
CA TYR A 242 16.62 9.62 4.34
C TYR A 242 17.67 8.75 3.65
N ASP A 243 18.91 8.84 4.09
CA ASP A 243 20.05 8.06 3.60
C ASP A 243 20.86 7.51 4.78
N ASP A 244 20.94 6.19 4.90
CA ASP A 244 21.69 5.47 5.93
C ASP A 244 21.44 6.01 7.37
N GLY A 245 20.16 6.25 7.70
CA GLY A 245 19.72 6.67 9.02
C GLY A 245 19.96 8.15 9.37
N ARG A 246 20.22 8.97 8.39
CA ARG A 246 20.37 10.44 8.50
C ARG A 246 19.58 11.15 7.41
N LEU A 247 19.49 12.46 7.53
CA LEU A 247 18.97 13.30 6.45
C LEU A 247 19.93 13.25 5.26
N GLY A 248 19.41 13.01 4.05
CA GLY A 248 20.22 12.81 2.86
C GLY A 248 20.55 14.10 2.08
N ALA A 249 20.16 15.27 2.58
CA ALA A 249 20.63 16.55 2.10
C ALA A 249 22.11 16.75 2.44
N ASP A 250 22.90 17.34 1.54
CA ASP A 250 24.31 17.64 1.77
C ASP A 250 24.50 18.99 2.50
N SER A 251 23.52 19.88 2.35
CA SER A 251 23.55 21.20 2.96
C SER A 251 22.12 21.77 3.11
N PRO A 252 21.92 22.84 3.90
CA PRO A 252 20.62 23.50 4.01
C PRO A 252 20.06 23.99 2.67
N GLU A 253 20.92 24.35 1.72
CA GLU A 253 20.53 24.83 0.39
C GLU A 253 19.73 23.80 -0.41
N ASP A 254 19.93 22.51 -0.15
CA ASP A 254 19.18 21.43 -0.79
C ASP A 254 17.69 21.41 -0.35
N LEU A 255 17.40 21.96 0.82
CA LEU A 255 16.06 22.01 1.42
C LEU A 255 15.33 23.32 1.13
N LEU A 256 16.06 24.36 0.70
CA LEU A 256 15.52 25.69 0.41
C LEU A 256 14.35 25.69 -0.58
N PRO A 257 14.36 24.92 -1.70
CA PRO A 257 13.34 25.05 -2.74
C PRO A 257 11.90 24.90 -2.23
N TYR A 258 11.67 24.04 -1.24
CA TYR A 258 10.36 23.88 -0.59
C TYR A 258 9.97 25.13 0.21
N PHE A 259 10.86 25.59 1.08
CA PHE A 259 10.59 26.72 1.97
C PHE A 259 10.50 28.06 1.23
N GLU A 260 11.32 28.26 0.18
CA GLU A 260 11.23 29.43 -0.70
C GLU A 260 9.91 29.48 -1.46
N LEU A 261 9.39 28.32 -1.91
CA LEU A 261 8.08 28.25 -2.55
C LEU A 261 6.95 28.64 -1.57
N MET A 262 7.01 28.17 -0.33
CA MET A 262 6.07 28.55 0.74
C MET A 262 6.15 30.05 1.06
N GLU A 263 7.36 30.61 1.24
CA GLU A 263 7.57 32.02 1.54
C GLU A 263 7.07 32.93 0.41
N ARG A 264 7.36 32.56 -0.84
CA ARG A 264 6.85 33.24 -2.01
C ARG A 264 5.32 33.22 -2.05
N GLY A 265 4.72 32.06 -1.85
CA GLY A 265 3.27 31.90 -1.87
C GLY A 265 2.56 32.74 -0.81
N ARG A 266 3.14 32.80 0.38
CA ARG A 266 2.64 33.65 1.47
C ARG A 266 2.81 35.15 1.13
N SER A 267 3.98 35.57 0.63
CA SER A 267 4.28 36.97 0.34
C SER A 267 3.48 37.51 -0.85
N GLU A 268 3.25 36.71 -1.89
CA GLU A 268 2.43 37.04 -3.07
C GLU A 268 0.93 36.82 -2.82
N GLY A 269 0.54 36.18 -1.69
CA GLY A 269 -0.85 36.00 -1.23
C GLY A 269 -1.61 34.85 -1.90
N TRP A 270 -0.96 34.02 -2.70
CA TRP A 270 -1.62 32.88 -3.35
C TRP A 270 -1.58 31.58 -2.52
N LEU A 271 -0.75 31.49 -1.48
CA LEU A 271 -0.78 30.36 -0.54
C LEU A 271 -2.05 30.42 0.30
N ILE A 272 -2.68 29.27 0.54
CA ILE A 272 -3.83 29.14 1.44
C ILE A 272 -3.45 29.56 2.86
N ASP A 273 -4.37 30.15 3.62
CA ASP A 273 -4.14 30.45 5.03
C ASP A 273 -4.13 29.17 5.89
N TYR A 274 -3.31 29.19 6.96
CA TYR A 274 -3.08 28.02 7.80
C TYR A 274 -4.34 27.48 8.47
N GLU A 275 -5.22 28.37 8.99
CA GLU A 275 -6.46 27.98 9.65
C GLU A 275 -7.41 27.26 8.69
N THR A 276 -7.53 27.74 7.47
CA THR A 276 -8.33 27.09 6.42
C THR A 276 -7.75 25.71 6.07
N TRP A 277 -6.41 25.60 5.92
CA TRP A 277 -5.74 24.36 5.66
C TRP A 277 -5.94 23.33 6.78
N VAL A 278 -5.61 23.68 8.01
CA VAL A 278 -5.67 22.77 9.16
C VAL A 278 -7.11 22.36 9.47
N SER A 279 -8.10 23.25 9.27
CA SER A 279 -9.50 22.94 9.52
C SER A 279 -10.06 21.87 8.58
N SER A 280 -9.42 21.60 7.44
CA SER A 280 -9.82 20.53 6.51
C SER A 280 -9.50 19.14 7.06
N GLY A 281 -8.49 19.03 7.93
CA GLY A 281 -8.03 17.76 8.48
C GLY A 281 -7.73 16.73 7.38
N GLY A 282 -7.96 15.46 7.69
CA GLY A 282 -7.85 14.35 6.71
C GLY A 282 -9.15 14.01 5.97
N ASP A 283 -10.23 14.77 6.18
CA ASP A 283 -11.53 14.54 5.55
C ASP A 283 -11.55 15.05 4.11
N SER A 284 -11.74 14.14 3.15
CA SER A 284 -11.77 14.48 1.73
C SER A 284 -12.88 15.49 1.38
N ALA A 285 -14.02 15.43 2.03
CA ALA A 285 -15.13 16.35 1.77
C ALA A 285 -14.88 17.78 2.29
N GLN A 286 -13.92 17.94 3.20
CA GLN A 286 -13.53 19.24 3.75
C GLN A 286 -12.30 19.83 3.08
N GLN A 287 -11.67 19.11 2.13
CA GLN A 287 -10.50 19.62 1.46
C GLN A 287 -10.78 20.95 0.72
N PRO A 288 -9.83 21.90 0.73
CA PRO A 288 -10.01 23.19 0.09
C PRO A 288 -10.38 23.14 -1.39
N ILE A 289 -9.87 22.17 -2.14
CA ILE A 289 -10.23 21.94 -3.55
C ILE A 289 -11.71 21.57 -3.71
N VAL A 290 -12.26 20.78 -2.78
CA VAL A 290 -13.66 20.34 -2.79
C VAL A 290 -14.61 21.47 -2.33
N THR A 291 -14.17 22.24 -1.34
CA THR A 291 -14.96 23.37 -0.78
C THR A 291 -14.81 24.66 -1.59
N GLY A 292 -14.05 24.65 -2.71
CA GLY A 292 -13.88 25.78 -3.62
C GLY A 292 -13.01 26.90 -3.07
N LYS A 293 -12.08 26.61 -2.15
CA LYS A 293 -11.14 27.57 -1.58
C LYS A 293 -9.76 27.51 -2.27
N SER A 294 -9.37 26.33 -2.78
CA SER A 294 -8.15 26.14 -3.54
C SER A 294 -8.42 25.59 -4.93
N TRP A 295 -7.47 25.77 -5.83
CA TRP A 295 -7.50 25.19 -7.16
C TRP A 295 -6.91 23.78 -7.21
N ASN A 296 -6.10 23.41 -6.22
CA ASN A 296 -5.35 22.15 -6.18
C ASN A 296 -5.38 21.45 -4.82
N CYS A 297 -4.94 20.19 -4.85
CA CYS A 297 -4.53 19.38 -3.73
C CYS A 297 -3.30 18.55 -4.17
N MET A 298 -2.33 18.30 -3.27
CA MET A 298 -1.11 17.56 -3.58
C MET A 298 -1.12 16.25 -2.78
N TRP A 299 -1.84 15.27 -3.28
CA TRP A 299 -1.97 13.94 -2.68
C TRP A 299 -1.39 12.87 -3.61
N ASN A 300 -1.70 11.58 -3.35
CA ASN A 300 -1.40 10.50 -4.29
C ASN A 300 -2.49 10.39 -5.36
N GLY A 301 -2.13 9.86 -6.52
CA GLY A 301 -3.01 9.78 -7.68
C GLY A 301 -4.32 9.04 -7.45
N ASN A 302 -4.29 7.94 -6.69
CA ASN A 302 -5.48 7.14 -6.35
C ASN A 302 -6.52 7.90 -5.50
N GLN A 303 -6.15 9.03 -4.92
CA GLN A 303 -7.07 9.86 -4.13
C GLN A 303 -7.93 10.81 -4.99
N LEU A 304 -7.71 10.86 -6.31
CA LEU A 304 -8.52 11.69 -7.21
C LEU A 304 -10.02 11.35 -7.09
N SER A 305 -10.39 10.07 -7.09
CA SER A 305 -11.80 9.64 -6.96
C SER A 305 -12.39 10.00 -5.58
N LEU A 306 -11.57 9.93 -4.53
CA LEU A 306 -11.96 10.30 -3.18
C LEU A 306 -12.26 11.81 -3.06
N LEU A 307 -11.49 12.64 -3.76
CA LEU A 307 -11.71 14.10 -3.82
C LEU A 307 -12.87 14.47 -4.74
N GLN A 308 -13.02 13.76 -5.88
CA GLN A 308 -14.09 14.03 -6.85
C GLN A 308 -15.48 13.74 -6.29
N ALA A 309 -15.63 12.64 -5.53
CA ALA A 309 -16.93 12.18 -5.06
C ALA A 309 -17.75 13.22 -4.26
N PRO A 310 -17.16 13.98 -3.32
CA PRO A 310 -17.86 15.03 -2.58
C PRO A 310 -17.94 16.39 -3.30
N CYS A 311 -17.35 16.53 -4.50
CA CYS A 311 -17.41 17.80 -5.23
C CYS A 311 -18.84 18.18 -5.59
N PRO A 312 -19.17 19.48 -5.62
CA PRO A 312 -20.45 19.96 -6.14
C PRO A 312 -20.68 19.55 -7.59
N GLU A 313 -21.96 19.45 -8.00
CA GLU A 313 -22.33 19.15 -9.38
C GLU A 313 -21.70 20.16 -10.35
N GLY A 314 -21.09 19.67 -11.41
CA GLY A 314 -20.41 20.47 -12.45
C GLY A 314 -18.97 20.81 -12.12
N VAL A 315 -18.44 20.41 -10.96
CA VAL A 315 -17.01 20.49 -10.65
C VAL A 315 -16.33 19.22 -11.10
N GLU A 316 -15.41 19.35 -12.05
CA GLU A 316 -14.56 18.29 -12.55
C GLU A 316 -13.13 18.49 -12.05
N LEU A 317 -12.57 17.45 -11.43
CA LEU A 317 -11.16 17.40 -11.08
C LEU A 317 -10.36 16.64 -12.15
N ASP A 318 -9.10 16.98 -12.28
CA ASP A 318 -8.14 16.27 -13.11
C ASP A 318 -6.77 16.22 -12.41
N ILE A 319 -5.75 15.65 -13.02
CA ILE A 319 -4.52 15.24 -12.36
C ILE A 319 -3.30 15.52 -13.23
N VAL A 320 -2.24 16.07 -12.62
CA VAL A 320 -0.90 16.26 -13.23
C VAL A 320 0.18 15.92 -12.21
N THR A 321 1.44 15.89 -12.64
CA THR A 321 2.60 15.65 -11.75
C THR A 321 2.81 16.81 -10.78
N TRP A 322 3.44 16.52 -9.64
CA TRP A 322 3.98 17.56 -8.79
C TRP A 322 5.08 18.34 -9.53
N PRO A 323 5.27 19.63 -9.20
CA PRO A 323 6.32 20.45 -9.83
C PRO A 323 7.71 19.96 -9.39
N THR A 324 8.64 19.93 -10.36
CA THR A 324 10.02 19.52 -10.12
C THR A 324 10.93 19.91 -11.28
N ASN A 325 12.22 20.03 -11.03
CA ASN A 325 13.23 20.34 -12.06
C ASN A 325 13.67 19.12 -12.88
N ASP A 326 13.41 17.88 -12.41
CA ASP A 326 13.69 16.63 -13.14
C ASP A 326 12.61 15.59 -12.82
N LEU A 327 11.60 15.52 -13.68
CA LEU A 327 10.45 14.65 -13.47
C LEU A 327 10.83 13.16 -13.40
N ALA A 328 11.73 12.71 -14.25
CA ALA A 328 12.11 11.30 -14.32
C ALA A 328 12.85 10.81 -13.07
N LYS A 329 13.53 11.71 -12.37
CA LYS A 329 14.18 11.40 -11.11
C LYS A 329 13.24 11.59 -9.90
N SER A 330 12.49 12.70 -9.88
CA SER A 330 11.60 13.02 -8.76
C SER A 330 10.43 12.06 -8.66
N ASN A 331 9.81 11.73 -9.79
CA ASN A 331 8.63 10.89 -9.82
C ASN A 331 8.96 9.45 -9.46
N TYR A 332 8.07 8.81 -8.72
CA TYR A 332 8.23 7.44 -8.30
C TYR A 332 6.88 6.74 -8.17
N MET A 333 6.92 5.44 -8.35
CA MET A 333 5.78 4.55 -8.06
C MET A 333 6.00 3.90 -6.71
N GLN A 334 4.96 3.85 -5.90
CA GLN A 334 5.01 3.15 -4.63
C GLN A 334 3.88 2.13 -4.51
N SER A 335 4.21 0.97 -3.94
CA SER A 335 3.24 -0.02 -3.54
C SER A 335 3.20 -0.04 -2.01
N ALA A 336 2.16 0.54 -1.42
CA ALA A 336 2.03 0.59 0.04
C ALA A 336 1.53 -0.72 0.63
N MET A 337 1.03 -1.63 -0.20
CA MET A 337 0.53 -2.95 0.20
C MET A 337 0.92 -4.00 -0.82
N GLY A 338 1.27 -5.18 -0.35
CA GLY A 338 1.65 -6.31 -1.19
C GLY A 338 1.19 -7.62 -0.61
N TRP A 339 1.05 -8.63 -1.45
CA TRP A 339 0.78 -9.99 -1.06
C TRP A 339 2.10 -10.69 -0.71
N GLY A 340 2.21 -11.15 0.52
CA GLY A 340 3.29 -12.00 1.02
C GLY A 340 2.78 -13.41 1.31
N ILE A 341 3.70 -14.36 1.38
CA ILE A 341 3.42 -15.76 1.68
C ILE A 341 4.00 -16.07 3.06
N GLY A 342 3.21 -16.71 3.93
CA GLY A 342 3.66 -17.11 5.26
C GLY A 342 4.74 -18.19 5.18
N ILE A 343 5.81 -18.05 5.95
CA ILE A 343 6.93 -19.01 5.93
C ILE A 343 6.52 -20.43 6.36
N ASN A 344 5.47 -20.54 7.16
CA ASN A 344 4.97 -21.79 7.70
C ASN A 344 3.92 -22.49 6.82
N THR A 345 3.67 -21.99 5.59
CA THR A 345 2.75 -22.64 4.65
C THR A 345 3.18 -24.07 4.35
N GLU A 346 2.24 -25.01 4.33
CA GLU A 346 2.47 -26.37 3.88
C GLU A 346 2.38 -26.51 2.34
N HIS A 347 1.91 -25.43 1.66
CA HIS A 347 1.64 -25.37 0.22
C HIS A 347 2.36 -24.19 -0.47
N PRO A 348 3.70 -24.05 -0.35
CA PRO A 348 4.39 -22.87 -0.85
C PRO A 348 4.29 -22.70 -2.37
N ASP A 349 4.34 -23.77 -3.14
CA ASP A 349 4.27 -23.72 -4.59
C ASP A 349 2.87 -23.30 -5.07
N GLU A 350 1.81 -23.77 -4.41
CA GLU A 350 0.42 -23.42 -4.72
C GLU A 350 0.09 -22.01 -4.28
N ALA A 351 0.60 -21.56 -3.15
CA ALA A 351 0.46 -20.16 -2.71
C ALA A 351 1.16 -19.20 -3.67
N VAL A 352 2.34 -19.56 -4.18
CA VAL A 352 3.04 -18.80 -5.23
C VAL A 352 2.28 -18.85 -6.56
N ALA A 353 1.69 -19.99 -6.93
CA ALA A 353 0.87 -20.10 -8.13
C ALA A 353 -0.40 -19.20 -8.04
N LEU A 354 -1.04 -19.14 -6.87
CA LEU A 354 -2.14 -18.20 -6.61
C LEU A 354 -1.66 -16.74 -6.75
N LEU A 355 -0.53 -16.39 -6.14
CA LEU A 355 0.04 -15.05 -6.23
C LEU A 355 0.39 -14.69 -7.69
N ASN A 356 1.02 -15.60 -8.43
CA ASN A 356 1.35 -15.40 -9.84
C ASN A 356 0.09 -15.18 -10.68
N TRP A 357 -0.94 -16.00 -10.47
CA TRP A 357 -2.22 -15.82 -11.16
C TRP A 357 -2.89 -14.50 -10.76
N TRP A 358 -2.90 -14.16 -9.47
CA TRP A 358 -3.51 -12.92 -8.97
C TRP A 358 -2.97 -11.68 -9.66
N VAL A 359 -1.64 -11.55 -9.76
CA VAL A 359 -1.01 -10.35 -10.33
C VAL A 359 -1.05 -10.31 -11.86
N ASN A 360 -1.13 -11.48 -12.53
CA ASN A 360 -1.04 -11.57 -13.99
C ASN A 360 -2.39 -11.81 -14.70
N SER A 361 -3.42 -12.26 -13.99
CA SER A 361 -4.73 -12.53 -14.60
C SER A 361 -5.50 -11.25 -14.87
N ILE A 362 -5.79 -11.01 -16.15
CA ILE A 362 -6.67 -9.91 -16.59
C ILE A 362 -8.07 -10.05 -15.96
N ASP A 363 -8.61 -11.27 -15.90
CA ASP A 363 -9.95 -11.52 -15.35
C ASP A 363 -10.01 -11.24 -13.84
N ALA A 364 -8.96 -11.63 -13.08
CA ALA A 364 -8.82 -11.26 -11.67
C ALA A 364 -8.81 -9.74 -11.49
N GLN A 365 -8.00 -9.04 -12.28
CA GLN A 365 -7.87 -7.59 -12.18
C GLN A 365 -9.14 -6.84 -12.64
N LYS A 366 -9.93 -7.41 -13.56
CA LYS A 366 -11.25 -6.89 -13.92
C LYS A 366 -12.27 -7.01 -12.79
N ILE A 367 -12.21 -8.08 -11.97
CA ILE A 367 -13.02 -8.19 -10.76
C ILE A 367 -12.56 -7.16 -9.74
N MET A 368 -11.25 -7.01 -9.52
CA MET A 368 -10.68 -6.03 -8.60
C MET A 368 -11.00 -4.58 -9.00
N LEU A 369 -11.05 -4.28 -10.28
CA LEU A 369 -11.48 -3.01 -10.86
C LEU A 369 -10.82 -1.78 -10.19
N GLY A 370 -9.53 -1.87 -9.93
CA GLY A 370 -8.76 -0.78 -9.33
C GLY A 370 -9.02 -0.51 -7.84
N GLU A 371 -9.75 -1.37 -7.13
CA GLU A 371 -10.04 -1.20 -5.69
C GLU A 371 -8.78 -1.01 -4.83
N MET A 372 -7.70 -1.66 -5.19
CA MET A 372 -6.42 -1.52 -4.47
C MET A 372 -5.49 -0.48 -5.10
N GLY A 373 -5.82 0.06 -6.28
CA GLY A 373 -5.02 0.96 -7.11
C GLY A 373 -4.74 0.36 -8.49
N VAL A 374 -3.76 0.89 -9.21
CA VAL A 374 -3.40 0.40 -10.55
C VAL A 374 -2.74 -0.97 -10.44
N PRO A 375 -3.19 -1.99 -11.21
CA PRO A 375 -2.54 -3.29 -11.27
C PRO A 375 -1.05 -3.17 -11.65
N LEU A 376 -0.20 -4.01 -11.04
CA LEU A 376 1.24 -3.99 -11.34
C LEU A 376 1.53 -4.45 -12.77
N ASN A 377 0.78 -5.46 -13.24
CA ASN A 377 0.91 -5.95 -14.61
C ASN A 377 0.35 -4.90 -15.58
N THR A 378 1.20 -4.37 -16.46
CA THR A 378 0.86 -3.30 -17.41
C THR A 378 -0.20 -3.71 -18.43
N ASP A 379 -0.25 -4.98 -18.83
CA ASP A 379 -1.27 -5.48 -19.75
C ASP A 379 -2.64 -5.56 -19.05
N ALA A 380 -2.65 -5.95 -17.77
CA ALA A 380 -3.86 -5.98 -16.95
C ALA A 380 -4.37 -4.55 -16.67
N ALA A 381 -3.48 -3.62 -16.33
CA ALA A 381 -3.83 -2.20 -16.15
C ALA A 381 -4.50 -1.62 -17.41
N ALA A 382 -3.91 -1.88 -18.58
CA ALA A 382 -4.47 -1.44 -19.87
C ALA A 382 -5.85 -2.08 -20.18
N ALA A 383 -6.05 -3.35 -19.81
CA ALA A 383 -7.30 -4.07 -20.03
C ALA A 383 -8.42 -3.63 -19.08
N VAL A 384 -8.09 -3.20 -17.87
CA VAL A 384 -9.06 -2.73 -16.86
C VAL A 384 -9.51 -1.29 -17.12
N THR A 385 -8.61 -0.42 -17.58
CA THR A 385 -8.87 1.02 -17.76
C THR A 385 -10.20 1.35 -18.49
N PRO A 386 -10.57 0.67 -19.58
CA PRO A 386 -11.83 0.97 -20.28
C PRO A 386 -13.11 0.62 -19.50
N GLU A 387 -13.01 -0.17 -18.42
CA GLU A 387 -14.15 -0.62 -17.60
C GLU A 387 -14.36 0.27 -16.37
N LEU A 388 -13.44 1.23 -16.14
CA LEU A 388 -13.47 2.13 -14.99
C LEU A 388 -14.45 3.30 -15.22
N ASP A 389 -14.92 3.88 -14.11
CA ASP A 389 -15.55 5.19 -14.17
C ASP A 389 -14.57 6.26 -14.66
N GLU A 390 -15.10 7.38 -15.12
CA GLU A 390 -14.30 8.43 -15.76
C GLU A 390 -13.17 8.96 -14.86
N THR A 391 -13.43 9.14 -13.58
CA THR A 391 -12.44 9.69 -12.65
C THR A 391 -11.32 8.68 -12.35
N THR A 392 -11.70 7.43 -12.13
CA THR A 392 -10.72 6.35 -11.92
C THR A 392 -9.90 6.11 -13.20
N ALA A 393 -10.53 6.20 -14.38
CA ALA A 393 -9.83 6.10 -15.65
C ALA A 393 -8.81 7.23 -15.87
N LYS A 394 -9.08 8.47 -15.42
CA LYS A 394 -8.09 9.57 -15.45
C LYS A 394 -6.86 9.22 -14.62
N PHE A 395 -7.05 8.72 -13.40
CA PHE A 395 -5.96 8.28 -12.55
C PHE A 395 -5.13 7.16 -13.22
N PHE A 396 -5.77 6.13 -13.75
CA PHE A 396 -5.06 5.04 -14.44
C PHE A 396 -4.28 5.54 -15.67
N ASN A 397 -4.89 6.41 -16.49
CA ASN A 397 -4.20 7.01 -17.62
C ASN A 397 -3.00 7.85 -17.20
N TYR A 398 -3.11 8.60 -16.10
CA TYR A 398 -2.00 9.34 -15.54
C TYR A 398 -0.85 8.39 -15.12
N GLU A 399 -1.15 7.35 -14.34
CA GLU A 399 -0.14 6.39 -13.90
C GLU A 399 0.55 5.69 -15.09
N VAL A 400 -0.23 5.12 -16.02
CA VAL A 400 0.30 4.34 -17.14
C VAL A 400 1.05 5.19 -18.15
N ASN A 401 0.52 6.37 -18.51
CA ASN A 401 1.04 7.16 -19.62
C ASN A 401 2.03 8.27 -19.20
N VAL A 402 1.97 8.72 -17.94
CA VAL A 402 2.82 9.79 -17.42
C VAL A 402 3.83 9.27 -16.41
N VAL A 403 3.39 8.50 -15.41
CA VAL A 403 4.24 8.06 -14.31
C VAL A 403 5.16 6.93 -14.74
N VAL A 404 4.62 5.83 -15.25
CA VAL A 404 5.41 4.64 -15.63
C VAL A 404 6.61 4.98 -16.53
N PRO A 405 6.48 5.79 -17.61
CA PRO A 405 7.61 6.11 -18.47
C PRO A 405 8.64 7.08 -17.87
N GLN A 406 8.30 7.76 -16.77
CA GLN A 406 9.10 8.83 -16.17
C GLN A 406 9.14 8.72 -14.64
N SER A 407 9.58 7.58 -14.14
CA SER A 407 9.71 7.31 -12.71
C SER A 407 11.04 6.65 -12.38
N SER A 408 11.50 6.89 -11.17
CA SER A 408 12.58 6.16 -10.52
C SER A 408 12.04 5.29 -9.38
N GLU A 409 12.88 4.51 -8.74
CA GLU A 409 12.49 3.68 -7.59
C GLU A 409 12.01 4.54 -6.44
N ALA A 410 11.00 4.06 -5.68
CA ALA A 410 10.57 4.69 -4.45
C ALA A 410 11.72 4.73 -3.42
N ASN A 411 11.73 5.74 -2.58
CA ASN A 411 12.72 5.83 -1.52
C ASN A 411 12.54 4.70 -0.50
N PRO A 412 13.64 4.25 0.11
CA PRO A 412 13.54 3.43 1.30
C PRO A 412 12.79 4.18 2.40
N THR A 413 12.07 3.46 3.23
CA THR A 413 11.38 4.04 4.39
C THR A 413 12.39 4.67 5.34
N GLY A 414 12.01 5.79 5.96
CA GLY A 414 12.83 6.44 6.99
C GLY A 414 13.13 5.49 8.15
N GLY A 415 14.36 5.54 8.65
CA GLY A 415 14.81 4.78 9.79
C GLY A 415 14.34 5.37 11.13
N ASN A 416 15.02 4.96 12.21
CA ASN A 416 14.83 5.56 13.53
C ASN A 416 15.07 7.08 13.45
N GLY A 417 14.15 7.88 13.96
CA GLY A 417 14.22 9.36 13.91
C GLY A 417 13.34 10.00 12.83
N ALA A 418 12.80 9.24 11.86
CA ALA A 418 11.93 9.80 10.84
C ALA A 418 10.65 10.46 11.39
N ALA A 419 10.14 9.96 12.51
CA ALA A 419 8.98 10.57 13.17
C ALA A 419 9.31 11.95 13.77
N GLU A 420 10.49 12.10 14.33
CA GLU A 420 11.01 13.37 14.87
C GLU A 420 11.28 14.37 13.73
N VAL A 421 11.86 13.93 12.63
CA VAL A 421 12.05 14.75 11.43
C VAL A 421 10.71 15.24 10.88
N ARG A 422 9.72 14.37 10.78
CA ARG A 422 8.35 14.74 10.36
C ARG A 422 7.74 15.79 11.27
N ALA A 423 7.81 15.59 12.59
CA ALA A 423 7.28 16.54 13.56
C ALA A 423 7.99 17.90 13.47
N LEU A 424 9.30 17.92 13.17
CA LEU A 424 10.03 19.16 12.94
C LEU A 424 9.58 19.84 11.64
N ILE A 425 9.41 19.08 10.55
CA ILE A 425 8.89 19.61 9.28
C ILE A 425 7.53 20.27 9.48
N ASP A 426 6.61 19.62 10.22
CA ASP A 426 5.29 20.18 10.52
C ASP A 426 5.39 21.49 11.33
N GLU A 427 6.29 21.58 12.31
CA GLU A 427 6.55 22.81 13.09
C GLU A 427 7.10 23.92 12.19
N LEU A 428 8.05 23.60 11.31
CA LEU A 428 8.65 24.57 10.39
C LEU A 428 7.61 25.06 9.36
N GLU A 429 6.79 24.16 8.83
CA GLU A 429 5.69 24.51 7.91
C GLU A 429 4.72 25.50 8.56
N GLU A 430 4.28 25.25 9.81
CA GLU A 430 3.46 26.20 10.56
C GLU A 430 4.13 27.57 10.68
N GLY A 431 5.42 27.58 11.02
CA GLY A 431 6.23 28.81 11.08
C GLY A 431 6.28 29.57 9.76
N MET A 432 6.38 28.87 8.63
CA MET A 432 6.35 29.45 7.28
C MET A 432 4.99 30.06 6.94
N TYR A 433 3.89 29.40 7.27
CA TYR A 433 2.54 29.93 7.07
C TYR A 433 2.32 31.26 7.79
N TYR A 434 2.77 31.37 9.05
CA TYR A 434 2.65 32.59 9.84
C TYR A 434 3.75 33.63 9.52
N GLY A 435 4.78 33.26 8.76
CA GLY A 435 5.94 34.12 8.49
C GLY A 435 6.76 34.43 9.75
N SER A 436 6.73 33.52 10.72
CA SER A 436 7.52 33.64 11.96
C SER A 436 8.97 33.20 11.79
N ILE A 437 9.28 32.47 10.73
CA ILE A 437 10.63 32.07 10.31
C ILE A 437 10.80 32.33 8.81
N SER A 438 12.06 32.52 8.37
CA SER A 438 12.40 32.63 6.94
C SER A 438 12.66 31.27 6.31
N ALA A 439 12.70 31.19 4.98
CA ALA A 439 13.02 29.97 4.25
C ALA A 439 14.41 29.45 4.62
N GLU A 440 15.41 30.33 4.74
CA GLU A 440 16.77 29.97 5.12
C GLU A 440 16.83 29.43 6.55
N GLU A 441 16.13 30.07 7.51
CA GLU A 441 16.10 29.60 8.89
C GLU A 441 15.43 28.22 8.99
N ALA A 442 14.35 28.00 8.22
CA ALA A 442 13.66 26.71 8.20
C ALA A 442 14.56 25.59 7.64
N ALA A 443 15.26 25.86 6.52
CA ALA A 443 16.20 24.92 5.92
C ALA A 443 17.39 24.59 6.84
N GLU A 444 17.98 25.60 7.51
CA GLU A 444 19.07 25.41 8.49
C GLU A 444 18.61 24.54 9.69
N ARG A 445 17.40 24.80 10.21
CA ARG A 445 16.86 24.03 11.35
C ARG A 445 16.53 22.60 10.98
N LEU A 446 16.06 22.35 9.79
CA LEU A 446 15.77 20.98 9.33
C LEU A 446 17.06 20.20 9.07
N PHE A 447 18.11 20.88 8.60
CA PHE A 447 19.41 20.25 8.33
C PHE A 447 20.20 19.88 9.59
N THR A 448 20.07 20.63 10.69
CA THR A 448 20.84 20.47 11.95
C THR A 448 20.18 19.52 12.95
#